data_717a0ef4022ef7dcbdaad6577ae6203c
#
_entry.id   717a0ef4022ef7dcbdaad6577ae6203c
#
_cell.length_a   1.000
_cell.length_b   1.000
_cell.length_c   1.000
_cell.angle_alpha   90.00
_cell.angle_beta   90.00
_cell.angle_gamma   90.00
#
_symmetry.space_group_name_H-M   'P 1'
#
loop_
_entity.id
_entity.type
_entity.pdbx_description
1 polymer ?
#
loop_
_entity_poly.entity_id
_entity_poly.type
_entity_poly.pdbx_seq_one_letter_code
_entity_poly.pdbx_strand_id
1 'polypeptide(L)'
;MQAITSPFSESWGEYRLRKEDFSWHKANEGRLQGKWLRGLWSNELYQERRSSTTGRADDMMTVATLSLPPTLEIQKFVELFKLAYMHMRFVHPMLGVTIETNVFSIPLLPCFVYEQVTSFDEVQAWADRTVHVHTCESEQDRALSMSDRIQCVRNTVGTRPLPISQHTREWHIICFGREEDAHHVALMSYCAHSVSDARAELLLLQQLLDEMARLEGAWPVSASHPSHPAAHEWGSEIKRLTPSLMEMIGVPIDAFEEEAARELVRSVTSEPSLRLDEGRPIAEPELSETLHARVVFSKEETDALHQAAKAHGWSLTHLVDAARHMAYMQVRRPYLEAWHWSPIPEKLHTDFLIPMDARYAILETFRDGASGHVCNATEGFTTTIPLMDPYYIPIERELASSEKELHELSQVRTLAYMAQSLCLQYNAQKKQAKQRMMSSIPTLVLAGVFLPTYPFQSLSPEGFSSVGVVDRLLTTRIPLPGHTQPIDIIDWTVGLLMSKHRGSLQFSLHIWTFQEQLNLSVVHTPHITKERTALFLDTMRSTLKLFLMAYEQHGKPIDIPAAPPTPFKEPTLFQYVGRWLQSLLSH
;
A
#
# COMPACT_ATOMS: atom_id res chain seq x y z
N MET A 1 -4.39 0.50 -41.77
CA MET A 1 -4.90 1.18 -40.58
C MET A 1 -6.41 1.16 -40.66
N GLN A 2 -7.05 0.14 -40.11
CA GLN A 2 -8.49 0.16 -39.87
C GLN A 2 -8.71 1.01 -38.62
N ALA A 3 -9.53 2.03 -38.73
CA ALA A 3 -9.96 2.81 -37.59
C ALA A 3 -10.68 1.85 -36.61
N ILE A 4 -10.07 1.58 -35.50
CA ILE A 4 -10.71 0.87 -34.39
C ILE A 4 -11.77 1.87 -33.88
N THR A 5 -13.00 1.68 -34.31
CA THR A 5 -14.15 2.37 -33.74
C THR A 5 -14.16 2.00 -32.26
N SER A 6 -13.97 3.04 -31.43
CA SER A 6 -13.96 2.92 -29.98
C SER A 6 -15.20 2.15 -29.52
N PRO A 7 -15.09 1.05 -28.77
CA PRO A 7 -16.24 0.35 -28.20
C PRO A 7 -17.04 1.23 -27.24
N PHE A 8 -16.61 2.45 -27.01
CA PHE A 8 -17.19 3.41 -26.07
C PHE A 8 -18.35 4.22 -26.64
N SER A 9 -18.64 4.16 -27.95
CA SER A 9 -19.61 5.09 -28.55
C SER A 9 -21.06 4.71 -28.42
N GLU A 10 -21.41 3.47 -28.07
CA GLU A 10 -22.81 3.02 -28.12
C GLU A 10 -23.44 2.56 -26.80
N SER A 11 -22.67 2.30 -25.74
CA SER A 11 -23.21 1.70 -24.49
C SER A 11 -23.30 2.62 -23.27
N TRP A 12 -22.80 3.84 -23.33
CA TRP A 12 -22.76 4.76 -22.19
C TRP A 12 -24.10 5.40 -21.82
N GLY A 13 -25.04 5.46 -22.75
CA GLY A 13 -26.32 6.11 -22.54
C GLY A 13 -27.24 5.43 -21.50
N GLU A 14 -26.98 4.16 -21.18
CA GLU A 14 -27.82 3.36 -20.29
C GLU A 14 -27.34 3.26 -18.84
N TYR A 15 -26.05 3.53 -18.57
CA TYR A 15 -25.46 3.37 -17.24
C TYR A 15 -25.20 4.73 -16.58
N ARG A 16 -26.10 5.14 -15.71
CA ARG A 16 -25.90 6.30 -14.84
C ARG A 16 -25.50 5.83 -13.46
N LEU A 17 -24.28 6.22 -13.01
CA LEU A 17 -23.87 6.07 -11.62
C LEU A 17 -24.80 6.91 -10.74
N ARG A 18 -25.35 6.31 -9.69
CA ARG A 18 -26.20 6.98 -8.73
C ARG A 18 -25.52 7.02 -7.39
N LYS A 19 -25.76 8.08 -6.63
CA LYS A 19 -25.23 8.23 -5.27
C LYS A 19 -25.56 7.02 -4.38
N GLU A 20 -26.75 6.50 -4.55
CA GLU A 20 -27.28 5.36 -3.80
C GLU A 20 -26.46 4.10 -4.03
N ASP A 21 -25.85 3.93 -5.19
CA ASP A 21 -25.02 2.76 -5.51
C ASP A 21 -23.75 2.72 -4.63
N PHE A 22 -23.30 3.86 -4.10
CA PHE A 22 -22.10 4.02 -3.29
C PHE A 22 -22.37 4.34 -1.81
N SER A 23 -23.62 4.30 -1.39
CA SER A 23 -24.05 4.41 0.00
C SER A 23 -24.59 3.07 0.49
N TRP A 24 -24.41 2.78 1.79
CA TRP A 24 -24.92 1.55 2.36
C TRP A 24 -26.45 1.48 2.30
N HIS A 25 -26.99 0.45 1.69
CA HIS A 25 -28.42 0.18 1.62
C HIS A 25 -28.69 -1.31 1.76
N LYS A 26 -29.89 -1.65 2.21
CA LYS A 26 -30.31 -3.05 2.37
C LYS A 26 -30.91 -3.56 1.05
N ALA A 27 -30.44 -4.72 0.59
CA ALA A 27 -31.00 -5.37 -0.58
C ALA A 27 -32.43 -5.86 -0.32
N ASN A 28 -33.38 -5.45 -1.15
CA ASN A 28 -34.79 -5.78 -0.98
C ASN A 28 -35.19 -7.06 -1.71
N GLU A 29 -34.39 -7.51 -2.67
CA GLU A 29 -34.69 -8.66 -3.52
C GLU A 29 -33.43 -9.40 -4.00
N GLY A 30 -33.60 -10.53 -4.66
CA GLY A 30 -32.55 -11.31 -5.27
C GLY A 30 -31.73 -12.14 -4.27
N ARG A 31 -30.61 -12.68 -4.72
CA ARG A 31 -29.73 -13.59 -3.92
C ARG A 31 -29.12 -12.93 -2.68
N LEU A 32 -29.09 -11.62 -2.64
CA LEU A 32 -28.52 -10.83 -1.53
C LEU A 32 -29.60 -10.17 -0.66
N GLN A 33 -30.88 -10.57 -0.83
CA GLN A 33 -31.98 -10.02 -0.05
C GLN A 33 -31.67 -10.04 1.46
N GLY A 34 -31.89 -8.91 2.11
CA GLY A 34 -31.64 -8.72 3.54
C GLY A 34 -30.23 -8.34 3.92
N LYS A 35 -29.25 -8.47 3.01
CA LYS A 35 -27.86 -8.04 3.23
C LYS A 35 -27.69 -6.56 2.93
N TRP A 36 -26.64 -5.94 3.49
CA TRP A 36 -26.25 -4.56 3.24
C TRP A 36 -25.24 -4.51 2.10
N LEU A 37 -25.45 -3.58 1.18
CA LEU A 37 -24.65 -3.43 -0.03
C LEU A 37 -24.11 -2.01 -0.16
N ARG A 38 -22.90 -1.87 -0.68
CA ARG A 38 -22.29 -0.61 -1.09
C ARG A 38 -21.31 -0.86 -2.25
N GLY A 39 -21.46 -0.16 -3.35
CA GLY A 39 -20.49 -0.20 -4.45
C GLY A 39 -19.10 0.26 -4.00
N LEU A 40 -18.08 -0.37 -4.55
CA LEU A 40 -16.69 0.05 -4.32
C LEU A 40 -16.44 1.38 -5.05
N TRP A 41 -15.75 2.29 -4.37
CA TRP A 41 -15.51 3.63 -4.88
C TRP A 41 -14.02 3.93 -5.08
N SER A 42 -13.68 4.66 -6.15
CA SER A 42 -12.35 5.20 -6.40
C SER A 42 -11.23 4.17 -6.18
N ASN A 43 -10.38 4.39 -5.18
CA ASN A 43 -9.25 3.52 -4.90
C ASN A 43 -9.65 2.11 -4.44
N GLU A 44 -10.78 1.95 -3.74
CA GLU A 44 -11.33 0.62 -3.42
C GLU A 44 -11.58 -0.17 -4.71
N LEU A 45 -12.26 0.45 -5.68
CA LEU A 45 -12.56 -0.14 -6.98
C LEU A 45 -11.28 -0.38 -7.81
N TYR A 46 -10.36 0.59 -7.81
CA TYR A 46 -9.08 0.46 -8.48
C TYR A 46 -8.28 -0.75 -7.96
N GLN A 47 -8.12 -0.86 -6.65
CA GLN A 47 -7.39 -1.96 -6.03
C GLN A 47 -8.08 -3.30 -6.28
N GLU A 48 -9.40 -3.36 -6.15
CA GLU A 48 -10.15 -4.59 -6.39
C GLU A 48 -10.03 -5.07 -7.85
N ARG A 49 -10.14 -4.15 -8.80
CA ARG A 49 -9.98 -4.48 -10.23
C ARG A 49 -8.58 -4.99 -10.53
N ARG A 50 -7.59 -4.31 -9.99
CA ARG A 50 -6.20 -4.69 -10.15
C ARG A 50 -5.95 -6.08 -9.56
N SER A 51 -6.38 -6.32 -8.34
CA SER A 51 -6.22 -7.63 -7.69
C SER A 51 -6.98 -8.74 -8.43
N SER A 52 -8.21 -8.50 -8.87
CA SER A 52 -9.03 -9.52 -9.56
C SER A 52 -8.45 -9.91 -10.93
N THR A 53 -7.86 -8.96 -11.66
CA THR A 53 -7.26 -9.23 -12.97
C THR A 53 -5.87 -9.86 -12.89
N THR A 54 -5.22 -9.78 -11.76
CA THR A 54 -3.86 -10.31 -11.53
C THR A 54 -3.85 -11.57 -10.64
N GLY A 55 -5.02 -12.20 -10.44
CA GLY A 55 -5.14 -13.39 -9.60
C GLY A 55 -4.97 -13.11 -8.11
N ARG A 56 -5.39 -11.93 -7.63
CA ARG A 56 -5.25 -11.41 -6.26
C ARG A 56 -3.82 -10.96 -5.89
N ALA A 57 -2.96 -10.73 -6.88
CA ALA A 57 -1.78 -9.90 -6.63
C ALA A 57 -2.23 -8.49 -6.20
N ASP A 58 -1.36 -7.78 -5.51
CA ASP A 58 -1.63 -6.49 -4.87
C ASP A 58 -2.50 -6.56 -3.59
N ASP A 59 -3.03 -7.71 -3.20
CA ASP A 59 -3.55 -7.89 -1.85
C ASP A 59 -2.42 -7.70 -0.84
N MET A 60 -2.77 -7.19 0.32
CA MET A 60 -1.79 -6.67 1.27
C MET A 60 -1.47 -7.69 2.37
N MET A 61 -0.20 -7.77 2.73
CA MET A 61 0.27 -8.47 3.93
C MET A 61 1.01 -7.52 4.85
N THR A 62 0.62 -7.50 6.12
CA THR A 62 1.39 -6.86 7.19
C THR A 62 1.79 -7.89 8.23
N VAL A 63 2.96 -7.73 8.82
CA VAL A 63 3.43 -8.61 9.89
C VAL A 63 3.98 -7.78 11.03
N ALA A 64 3.48 -8.04 12.24
CA ALA A 64 4.06 -7.54 13.49
C ALA A 64 4.66 -8.71 14.25
N THR A 65 5.93 -8.62 14.62
CA THR A 65 6.60 -9.60 15.49
C THR A 65 6.54 -9.10 16.92
N LEU A 66 6.03 -9.94 17.81
CA LEU A 66 5.78 -9.60 19.21
C LEU A 66 6.67 -10.43 20.11
N SER A 67 7.21 -9.82 21.16
CA SER A 67 7.78 -10.49 22.31
C SER A 67 6.73 -10.52 23.43
N LEU A 68 6.33 -11.70 23.86
CA LEU A 68 5.32 -11.90 24.88
C LEU A 68 5.95 -11.99 26.27
N PRO A 69 5.25 -11.55 27.34
CA PRO A 69 5.67 -11.83 28.70
C PRO A 69 5.85 -13.36 28.90
N PRO A 70 6.91 -13.81 29.57
CA PRO A 70 7.14 -15.24 29.81
C PRO A 70 5.99 -15.96 30.56
N THR A 71 5.16 -15.19 31.25
CA THR A 71 3.99 -15.69 32.00
C THR A 71 2.72 -15.74 31.15
N LEU A 72 2.75 -15.28 29.88
CA LEU A 72 1.64 -15.38 28.95
C LEU A 72 1.83 -16.57 28.02
N GLU A 73 1.05 -17.62 28.24
CA GLU A 73 1.07 -18.79 27.39
C GLU A 73 0.54 -18.47 25.99
N ILE A 74 1.14 -19.05 24.96
CA ILE A 74 0.74 -18.84 23.56
C ILE A 74 -0.74 -19.21 23.33
N GLN A 75 -1.22 -20.30 23.95
CA GLN A 75 -2.62 -20.70 23.83
C GLN A 75 -3.56 -19.61 24.35
N LYS A 76 -3.25 -19.03 25.51
CA LYS A 76 -4.02 -17.93 26.09
C LYS A 76 -3.94 -16.68 25.20
N PHE A 77 -2.77 -16.37 24.65
CA PHE A 77 -2.61 -15.28 23.68
C PHE A 77 -3.56 -15.45 22.47
N VAL A 78 -3.65 -16.67 21.91
CA VAL A 78 -4.55 -16.97 20.79
C VAL A 78 -6.02 -16.76 21.18
N GLU A 79 -6.41 -17.19 22.38
CA GLU A 79 -7.78 -17.01 22.89
C GLU A 79 -8.13 -15.53 23.06
N LEU A 80 -7.24 -14.76 23.67
CA LEU A 80 -7.39 -13.30 23.82
C LEU A 80 -7.47 -12.60 22.46
N PHE A 81 -6.62 -13.00 21.51
CA PHE A 81 -6.63 -12.44 20.17
C PHE A 81 -7.98 -12.69 19.47
N LYS A 82 -8.49 -13.94 19.53
CA LYS A 82 -9.79 -14.26 18.92
C LYS A 82 -10.94 -13.48 19.55
N LEU A 83 -10.97 -13.34 20.89
CA LEU A 83 -11.99 -12.55 21.58
C LEU A 83 -11.90 -11.06 21.18
N ALA A 84 -10.70 -10.50 21.19
CA ALA A 84 -10.46 -9.14 20.75
C ALA A 84 -10.88 -8.93 19.28
N TYR A 85 -10.56 -9.85 18.40
CA TYR A 85 -10.91 -9.77 16.98
C TYR A 85 -12.41 -9.84 16.74
N MET A 86 -13.14 -10.68 17.47
CA MET A 86 -14.60 -10.73 17.44
C MET A 86 -15.20 -9.41 17.96
N HIS A 87 -14.64 -8.82 19.04
CA HIS A 87 -15.05 -7.50 19.53
C HIS A 87 -14.78 -6.42 18.46
N MET A 88 -13.60 -6.45 17.81
CA MET A 88 -13.27 -5.49 16.73
C MET A 88 -14.25 -5.60 15.56
N ARG A 89 -14.77 -6.77 15.22
CA ARG A 89 -15.82 -6.89 14.20
C ARG A 89 -17.10 -6.16 14.59
N PHE A 90 -17.46 -6.13 15.86
CA PHE A 90 -18.58 -5.33 16.34
C PHE A 90 -18.30 -3.83 16.24
N VAL A 91 -17.06 -3.40 16.56
CA VAL A 91 -16.62 -2.00 16.47
C VAL A 91 -16.44 -1.56 15.02
N HIS A 92 -15.84 -2.40 14.20
CA HIS A 92 -15.52 -2.17 12.79
C HIS A 92 -16.17 -3.24 11.91
N PRO A 93 -17.45 -3.14 11.59
CA PRO A 93 -18.16 -4.18 10.82
C PRO A 93 -17.57 -4.40 9.42
N MET A 94 -16.78 -3.46 8.89
CA MET A 94 -16.00 -3.67 7.66
C MET A 94 -15.06 -4.88 7.71
N LEU A 95 -14.69 -5.36 8.88
CA LEU A 95 -13.91 -6.61 9.03
C LEU A 95 -14.68 -7.86 8.57
N GLY A 96 -16.01 -7.78 8.56
CA GLY A 96 -16.89 -8.87 8.15
C GLY A 96 -17.47 -8.72 6.75
N VAL A 97 -17.03 -7.74 5.95
CA VAL A 97 -17.52 -7.60 4.57
C VAL A 97 -16.95 -8.66 3.64
N THR A 98 -17.72 -8.97 2.62
CA THR A 98 -17.30 -9.75 1.46
C THR A 98 -17.37 -8.87 0.21
N ILE A 99 -16.81 -9.34 -0.90
CA ILE A 99 -16.86 -8.62 -2.18
C ILE A 99 -17.59 -9.50 -3.18
N GLU A 100 -18.61 -8.92 -3.81
CA GLU A 100 -19.43 -9.55 -4.83
C GLU A 100 -19.43 -8.74 -6.12
N THR A 101 -19.50 -9.43 -7.24
CA THR A 101 -19.62 -8.82 -8.57
C THR A 101 -21.00 -9.04 -9.16
N ASN A 102 -21.39 -8.24 -10.15
CA ASN A 102 -22.67 -8.37 -10.87
C ASN A 102 -23.91 -8.22 -9.97
N VAL A 103 -23.84 -7.34 -8.97
CA VAL A 103 -24.95 -7.10 -8.03
C VAL A 103 -25.84 -5.95 -8.47
N PHE A 104 -25.27 -4.93 -9.08
CA PHE A 104 -25.99 -3.75 -9.56
C PHE A 104 -26.39 -3.84 -11.04
N SER A 105 -27.22 -2.91 -11.46
CA SER A 105 -27.56 -2.71 -12.90
C SER A 105 -26.34 -2.33 -13.75
N ILE A 106 -25.24 -1.93 -13.12
CA ILE A 106 -23.96 -1.67 -13.78
C ILE A 106 -23.19 -3.00 -13.83
N PRO A 107 -23.06 -3.62 -15.01
CA PRO A 107 -22.28 -4.84 -15.14
C PRO A 107 -20.87 -4.63 -14.60
N LEU A 108 -20.40 -5.58 -13.80
CA LEU A 108 -19.03 -5.61 -13.30
C LEU A 108 -18.65 -4.57 -12.21
N LEU A 109 -19.59 -3.78 -11.69
CA LEU A 109 -19.29 -2.99 -10.49
C LEU A 109 -19.24 -3.92 -9.28
N PRO A 110 -18.05 -4.17 -8.68
CA PRO A 110 -17.97 -4.92 -7.43
C PRO A 110 -18.59 -4.10 -6.30
N CYS A 111 -19.17 -4.80 -5.35
CA CYS A 111 -19.71 -4.18 -4.15
C CYS A 111 -19.25 -4.88 -2.88
N PHE A 112 -19.12 -4.13 -1.81
CA PHE A 112 -19.08 -4.69 -0.48
C PHE A 112 -20.45 -5.21 -0.09
N VAL A 113 -20.47 -6.39 0.49
CA VAL A 113 -21.64 -7.03 1.04
C VAL A 113 -21.40 -7.28 2.52
N TYR A 114 -22.29 -6.79 3.36
CA TYR A 114 -22.27 -7.07 4.78
C TYR A 114 -23.49 -7.87 5.18
N GLU A 115 -23.26 -9.03 5.79
CA GLU A 115 -24.28 -9.86 6.41
C GLU A 115 -24.29 -9.60 7.90
N GLN A 116 -25.44 -9.13 8.38
CA GLN A 116 -25.65 -8.82 9.78
C GLN A 116 -25.47 -10.07 10.63
N VAL A 117 -24.65 -9.98 11.67
CA VAL A 117 -24.48 -11.04 12.65
C VAL A 117 -25.69 -11.05 13.59
N THR A 118 -26.16 -12.22 13.92
CA THR A 118 -27.34 -12.39 14.78
C THR A 118 -27.03 -13.07 16.11
N SER A 119 -25.87 -13.74 16.21
CA SER A 119 -25.49 -14.48 17.41
C SER A 119 -23.98 -14.51 17.66
N PHE A 120 -23.60 -14.84 18.89
CA PHE A 120 -22.21 -15.11 19.26
C PHE A 120 -21.62 -16.27 18.45
N ASP A 121 -22.37 -17.33 18.22
CA ASP A 121 -21.89 -18.52 17.51
C ASP A 121 -21.50 -18.19 16.05
N GLU A 122 -22.25 -17.30 15.41
CA GLU A 122 -21.93 -16.84 14.05
C GLU A 122 -20.61 -16.07 13.99
N VAL A 123 -20.38 -15.16 14.95
CA VAL A 123 -19.12 -14.39 14.97
C VAL A 123 -17.95 -15.26 15.38
N GLN A 124 -18.16 -16.23 16.27
CA GLN A 124 -17.13 -17.21 16.61
C GLN A 124 -16.76 -18.08 15.40
N ALA A 125 -17.74 -18.61 14.68
CA ALA A 125 -17.50 -19.38 13.47
C ALA A 125 -16.78 -18.56 12.38
N TRP A 126 -17.05 -17.25 12.30
CA TRP A 126 -16.31 -16.35 11.43
C TRP A 126 -14.84 -16.20 11.89
N ALA A 127 -14.59 -15.96 13.17
CA ALA A 127 -13.24 -15.84 13.70
C ALA A 127 -12.44 -17.14 13.50
N ASP A 128 -13.08 -18.29 13.69
CA ASP A 128 -12.44 -19.60 13.49
C ASP A 128 -12.08 -19.88 12.03
N ARG A 129 -12.82 -19.31 11.08
CA ARG A 129 -12.49 -19.40 9.64
C ARG A 129 -11.40 -18.42 9.20
N THR A 130 -11.21 -17.33 9.91
CA THR A 130 -10.34 -16.22 9.48
C THR A 130 -9.10 -16.03 10.37
N VAL A 131 -8.97 -16.81 11.45
CA VAL A 131 -7.77 -16.80 12.32
C VAL A 131 -7.12 -18.18 12.29
N HIS A 132 -5.90 -18.23 11.78
CA HIS A 132 -5.11 -19.44 11.61
C HIS A 132 -3.90 -19.43 12.53
N VAL A 133 -3.58 -20.54 13.16
CA VAL A 133 -2.41 -20.68 14.03
C VAL A 133 -1.40 -21.62 13.36
N HIS A 134 -0.19 -21.15 13.16
CA HIS A 134 0.92 -21.89 12.56
C HIS A 134 1.89 -22.34 13.65
N THR A 135 1.71 -23.54 14.16
CA THR A 135 2.63 -24.18 15.09
C THR A 135 3.83 -24.80 14.36
N CYS A 136 4.90 -25.09 15.09
CA CYS A 136 6.08 -25.76 14.56
C CYS A 136 5.93 -27.28 14.73
N GLU A 137 5.32 -27.94 13.76
CA GLU A 137 5.02 -29.37 13.82
C GLU A 137 6.24 -30.23 13.50
N SER A 138 7.03 -29.85 12.48
CA SER A 138 8.21 -30.59 12.05
C SER A 138 9.49 -30.10 12.74
N GLU A 139 10.51 -30.96 12.79
CA GLU A 139 11.85 -30.57 13.25
C GLU A 139 12.46 -29.49 12.35
N GLN A 140 12.17 -29.53 11.05
CA GLN A 140 12.60 -28.52 10.08
C GLN A 140 11.98 -27.16 10.40
N ASP A 141 10.68 -27.10 10.74
CA ASP A 141 10.03 -25.85 11.13
C ASP A 141 10.64 -25.25 12.39
N ARG A 142 10.99 -26.11 13.37
CA ARG A 142 11.60 -25.68 14.63
C ARG A 142 12.99 -25.10 14.46
N ALA A 143 13.71 -25.53 13.42
CA ALA A 143 15.07 -25.05 13.14
C ALA A 143 15.11 -23.69 12.43
N LEU A 144 13.99 -23.23 11.83
CA LEU A 144 13.94 -21.98 11.10
C LEU A 144 14.19 -20.76 12.01
N SER A 145 14.89 -19.76 11.49
CA SER A 145 14.90 -18.44 12.11
C SER A 145 13.50 -17.80 12.07
N MET A 146 13.23 -16.80 12.92
CA MET A 146 11.98 -16.05 12.87
C MET A 146 11.70 -15.51 11.44
N SER A 147 12.71 -14.91 10.82
CA SER A 147 12.58 -14.38 9.45
C SER A 147 12.24 -15.45 8.43
N ASP A 148 12.92 -16.60 8.46
CA ASP A 148 12.68 -17.68 7.52
C ASP A 148 11.30 -18.33 7.75
N ARG A 149 10.88 -18.46 9.01
CA ARG A 149 9.56 -18.98 9.37
C ARG A 149 8.45 -18.06 8.87
N ILE A 150 8.56 -16.75 9.08
CA ILE A 150 7.62 -15.75 8.56
C ILE A 150 7.58 -15.84 7.03
N GLN A 151 8.73 -15.90 6.35
CA GLN A 151 8.78 -16.00 4.90
C GLN A 151 8.15 -17.30 4.38
N CYS A 152 8.35 -18.42 5.06
CA CYS A 152 7.72 -19.70 4.73
C CYS A 152 6.18 -19.61 4.79
N VAL A 153 5.63 -19.04 5.87
CA VAL A 153 4.18 -18.85 6.01
C VAL A 153 3.65 -17.85 4.98
N ARG A 154 4.35 -16.73 4.74
CA ARG A 154 3.99 -15.77 3.69
C ARG A 154 3.87 -16.43 2.33
N ASN A 155 4.82 -17.27 1.93
CA ASN A 155 4.79 -17.95 0.65
C ASN A 155 3.63 -18.95 0.58
N THR A 156 3.42 -19.72 1.64
CA THR A 156 2.31 -20.68 1.69
C THR A 156 0.94 -19.99 1.59
N VAL A 157 0.77 -18.89 2.30
CA VAL A 157 -0.49 -18.12 2.30
C VAL A 157 -0.63 -17.30 1.03
N GLY A 158 0.43 -16.61 0.61
CA GLY A 158 0.41 -15.66 -0.50
C GLY A 158 0.34 -16.28 -1.88
N THR A 159 0.52 -17.60 -2.01
CA THR A 159 0.33 -18.32 -3.28
C THR A 159 -1.11 -18.80 -3.50
N ARG A 160 -1.99 -18.61 -2.53
CA ARG A 160 -3.43 -18.86 -2.68
C ARG A 160 -4.21 -17.54 -2.72
N PRO A 161 -5.19 -17.40 -3.62
CA PRO A 161 -6.02 -16.21 -3.65
C PRO A 161 -6.93 -16.15 -2.43
N LEU A 162 -7.10 -14.95 -1.87
CA LEU A 162 -8.08 -14.72 -0.80
C LEU A 162 -9.50 -14.95 -1.32
N PRO A 163 -10.34 -15.77 -0.64
CA PRO A 163 -11.70 -16.04 -1.07
C PRO A 163 -12.65 -14.89 -0.71
N ILE A 164 -12.54 -13.77 -1.43
CA ILE A 164 -13.21 -12.49 -1.12
C ILE A 164 -14.73 -12.55 -1.06
N SER A 165 -15.35 -13.57 -1.67
CA SER A 165 -16.80 -13.83 -1.54
C SER A 165 -17.18 -14.50 -0.20
N GLN A 166 -16.21 -14.91 0.60
CA GLN A 166 -16.41 -15.51 1.92
C GLN A 166 -15.89 -14.60 3.03
N HIS A 167 -14.72 -14.00 2.83
CA HIS A 167 -14.09 -13.05 3.73
C HIS A 167 -13.00 -12.26 2.97
N THR A 168 -12.76 -11.05 3.42
CA THR A 168 -11.76 -10.14 2.80
C THR A 168 -10.48 -10.00 3.62
N ARG A 169 -10.36 -10.78 4.70
CA ARG A 169 -9.21 -10.74 5.61
C ARG A 169 -9.01 -12.09 6.30
N GLU A 170 -7.74 -12.45 6.48
CA GLU A 170 -7.29 -13.52 7.34
C GLU A 170 -6.20 -13.02 8.30
N TRP A 171 -6.16 -13.60 9.50
CA TRP A 171 -5.05 -13.43 10.43
C TRP A 171 -4.31 -14.75 10.60
N HIS A 172 -2.99 -14.67 10.61
CA HIS A 172 -2.12 -15.81 10.83
C HIS A 172 -1.23 -15.53 12.03
N ILE A 173 -1.38 -16.33 13.08
CA ILE A 173 -0.55 -16.32 14.28
C ILE A 173 0.56 -17.32 14.06
N ILE A 174 1.79 -16.85 13.92
CA ILE A 174 2.97 -17.66 13.60
C ILE A 174 3.76 -17.88 14.88
N CYS A 175 3.89 -19.14 15.30
CA CYS A 175 4.73 -19.54 16.42
C CYS A 175 6.12 -19.92 15.93
N PHE A 176 7.12 -19.73 16.79
CA PHE A 176 8.51 -20.07 16.53
C PHE A 176 8.96 -21.26 17.35
N GLY A 177 9.88 -22.05 16.83
CA GLY A 177 10.24 -23.34 17.42
C GLY A 177 11.59 -23.37 18.12
N ARG A 178 12.44 -22.34 17.97
CA ARG A 178 13.71 -22.22 18.66
C ARG A 178 13.47 -21.86 20.12
N GLU A 179 14.30 -22.36 21.03
CA GLU A 179 14.18 -22.09 22.46
C GLU A 179 14.30 -20.58 22.75
N GLU A 180 15.23 -19.88 22.09
CA GLU A 180 15.42 -18.43 22.21
C GLU A 180 14.22 -17.63 21.73
N ASP A 181 13.39 -18.20 20.85
CA ASP A 181 12.22 -17.56 20.25
C ASP A 181 10.89 -18.01 20.88
N ALA A 182 10.92 -18.83 21.95
CA ALA A 182 9.75 -19.46 22.55
C ALA A 182 8.67 -18.48 23.07
N HIS A 183 9.08 -17.25 23.37
CA HIS A 183 8.17 -16.17 23.81
C HIS A 183 7.85 -15.16 22.70
N HIS A 184 8.18 -15.49 21.45
CA HIS A 184 7.83 -14.64 20.31
C HIS A 184 6.68 -15.24 19.50
N VAL A 185 5.88 -14.36 18.95
CA VAL A 185 4.85 -14.69 17.95
C VAL A 185 4.87 -13.64 16.86
N ALA A 186 4.49 -14.00 15.63
CA ALA A 186 4.21 -13.00 14.62
C ALA A 186 2.71 -13.00 14.30
N LEU A 187 2.14 -11.81 14.24
CA LEU A 187 0.78 -11.56 13.75
C LEU A 187 0.86 -11.10 12.30
N MET A 188 0.40 -11.93 11.38
CA MET A 188 0.34 -11.59 9.97
C MET A 188 -1.13 -11.37 9.57
N SER A 189 -1.44 -10.18 9.09
CA SER A 189 -2.71 -9.88 8.42
C SER A 189 -2.54 -10.05 6.92
N TYR A 190 -3.41 -10.82 6.30
CA TYR A 190 -3.57 -10.93 4.85
C TYR A 190 -4.96 -10.42 4.48
N CYS A 191 -5.04 -9.35 3.69
CA CYS A 191 -6.33 -8.75 3.35
C CYS A 191 -6.37 -8.21 1.92
N ALA A 192 -7.59 -8.17 1.37
CA ALA A 192 -7.86 -7.47 0.12
C ALA A 192 -7.49 -5.99 0.26
N HIS A 193 -6.66 -5.46 -0.64
CA HIS A 193 -6.22 -4.07 -0.57
C HIS A 193 -7.36 -3.06 -0.78
N SER A 194 -8.49 -3.50 -1.32
CA SER A 194 -9.71 -2.69 -1.44
C SER A 194 -10.34 -2.36 -0.09
N VAL A 195 -10.16 -3.19 0.95
CA VAL A 195 -10.78 -2.96 2.28
C VAL A 195 -9.85 -2.22 3.25
N SER A 196 -8.55 -2.19 3.00
CA SER A 196 -7.58 -1.67 3.97
C SER A 196 -6.36 -1.05 3.29
N ASP A 197 -5.64 -0.25 4.04
CA ASP A 197 -4.31 0.28 3.70
C ASP A 197 -3.34 0.11 4.88
N ALA A 198 -2.06 0.38 4.68
CA ALA A 198 -1.04 0.18 5.71
C ALA A 198 -1.32 0.94 7.02
N ARG A 199 -1.93 2.14 6.95
CA ARG A 199 -2.28 2.90 8.16
C ARG A 199 -3.49 2.31 8.87
N ALA A 200 -4.50 1.83 8.13
CA ALA A 200 -5.63 1.11 8.69
C ALA A 200 -5.19 -0.17 9.41
N GLU A 201 -4.20 -0.89 8.85
CA GLU A 201 -3.63 -2.08 9.50
C GLU A 201 -2.93 -1.73 10.82
N LEU A 202 -2.16 -0.65 10.87
CA LEU A 202 -1.53 -0.19 12.12
C LEU A 202 -2.57 0.19 13.17
N LEU A 203 -3.61 0.93 12.79
CA LEU A 203 -4.70 1.33 13.68
C LEU A 203 -5.48 0.12 14.20
N LEU A 204 -5.78 -0.83 13.33
CA LEU A 204 -6.46 -2.07 13.71
C LEU A 204 -5.60 -2.90 14.67
N LEU A 205 -4.32 -3.06 14.38
CA LEU A 205 -3.38 -3.78 15.25
C LEU A 205 -3.29 -3.14 16.63
N GLN A 206 -3.18 -1.80 16.70
CA GLN A 206 -3.17 -1.08 17.98
C GLN A 206 -4.43 -1.38 18.79
N GLN A 207 -5.60 -1.25 18.17
CA GLN A 207 -6.88 -1.49 18.84
C GLN A 207 -7.05 -2.94 19.29
N LEU A 208 -6.59 -3.90 18.48
CA LEU A 208 -6.58 -5.33 18.85
C LEU A 208 -5.71 -5.57 20.09
N LEU A 209 -4.51 -5.03 20.12
CA LEU A 209 -3.59 -5.20 21.26
C LEU A 209 -4.11 -4.50 22.52
N ASP A 210 -4.69 -3.30 22.41
CA ASP A 210 -5.32 -2.59 23.51
C ASP A 210 -6.51 -3.38 24.08
N GLU A 211 -7.31 -4.00 23.19
CA GLU A 211 -8.43 -4.82 23.61
C GLU A 211 -7.99 -6.13 24.25
N MET A 212 -6.93 -6.76 23.73
CA MET A 212 -6.34 -7.94 24.37
C MET A 212 -5.86 -7.61 25.79
N ALA A 213 -5.21 -6.47 26.00
CA ALA A 213 -4.78 -6.03 27.33
C ALA A 213 -5.96 -5.82 28.29
N ARG A 214 -7.08 -5.28 27.78
CA ARG A 214 -8.31 -5.10 28.57
C ARG A 214 -8.93 -6.45 28.95
N LEU A 215 -9.02 -7.36 28.01
CA LEU A 215 -9.53 -8.71 28.23
C LEU A 215 -8.65 -9.51 29.20
N GLU A 216 -7.33 -9.37 29.12
CA GLU A 216 -6.39 -10.00 30.05
C GLU A 216 -6.63 -9.54 31.49
N GLY A 217 -6.87 -8.24 31.70
CA GLY A 217 -7.18 -7.69 33.01
C GLY A 217 -8.49 -8.20 33.64
N ALA A 218 -9.36 -8.77 32.81
CA ALA A 218 -10.65 -9.34 33.23
C ALA A 218 -10.68 -10.88 33.17
N TRP A 219 -9.54 -11.52 32.96
CA TRP A 219 -9.49 -12.99 32.74
C TRP A 219 -9.76 -13.81 33.98
N PRO A 220 -10.58 -14.90 33.94
CA PRO A 220 -11.36 -15.37 32.79
C PRO A 220 -12.54 -14.44 32.47
N VAL A 221 -12.69 -14.08 31.19
CA VAL A 221 -13.65 -13.04 30.77
C VAL A 221 -15.08 -13.57 30.86
N SER A 222 -15.90 -12.96 31.70
CA SER A 222 -17.33 -13.30 31.80
C SER A 222 -18.06 -12.95 30.49
N ALA A 223 -19.04 -13.75 30.09
CA ALA A 223 -19.91 -13.48 28.95
C ALA A 223 -20.71 -12.17 29.08
N SER A 224 -20.84 -11.62 30.31
CA SER A 224 -21.45 -10.31 30.56
C SER A 224 -20.47 -9.12 30.51
N HIS A 225 -19.16 -9.38 30.33
CA HIS A 225 -18.17 -8.31 30.20
C HIS A 225 -18.41 -7.50 28.93
N PRO A 226 -18.38 -6.16 28.97
CA PRO A 226 -18.71 -5.32 27.80
C PRO A 226 -17.88 -5.61 26.55
N SER A 227 -16.65 -6.08 26.69
CA SER A 227 -15.78 -6.47 25.58
C SER A 227 -15.97 -7.93 25.15
N HIS A 228 -16.73 -8.74 25.89
CA HIS A 228 -17.00 -10.11 25.48
C HIS A 228 -18.02 -10.13 24.34
N PRO A 229 -17.74 -10.78 23.20
CA PRO A 229 -18.63 -10.74 22.03
C PRO A 229 -20.06 -11.21 22.30
N ALA A 230 -20.28 -12.08 23.30
CA ALA A 230 -21.63 -12.51 23.71
C ALA A 230 -22.45 -11.40 24.36
N ALA A 231 -21.82 -10.33 24.89
CA ALA A 231 -22.52 -9.18 25.49
C ALA A 231 -22.96 -8.15 24.46
N HIS A 232 -22.56 -8.28 23.20
CA HIS A 232 -22.88 -7.29 22.16
C HIS A 232 -24.32 -7.45 21.67
N GLU A 233 -24.96 -6.29 21.44
CA GLU A 233 -26.22 -6.21 20.72
C GLU A 233 -25.95 -6.32 19.20
N TRP A 234 -25.71 -7.57 18.76
CA TRP A 234 -25.49 -7.85 17.35
C TRP A 234 -26.67 -7.40 16.50
N GLY A 235 -26.35 -6.79 15.35
CA GLY A 235 -27.31 -6.10 14.50
C GLY A 235 -27.29 -4.58 14.67
N SER A 236 -26.83 -4.06 15.81
CA SER A 236 -26.63 -2.63 15.98
C SER A 236 -25.32 -2.13 15.35
N GLU A 237 -24.37 -3.03 15.05
CA GLU A 237 -23.08 -2.72 14.42
C GLU A 237 -23.23 -2.15 13.00
N ILE A 238 -24.31 -2.41 12.31
CA ILE A 238 -24.59 -1.87 10.96
C ILE A 238 -24.52 -0.34 10.91
N LYS A 239 -24.79 0.36 12.01
CA LYS A 239 -24.69 1.81 12.11
C LYS A 239 -23.25 2.31 12.02
N ARG A 240 -22.27 1.43 12.16
CA ARG A 240 -20.82 1.68 12.08
C ARG A 240 -20.20 1.21 10.78
N LEU A 241 -21.00 0.70 9.82
CA LEU A 241 -20.51 0.42 8.46
C LEU A 241 -19.91 1.69 7.88
N THR A 242 -18.64 1.61 7.50
CA THR A 242 -17.90 2.78 7.01
C THR A 242 -18.49 3.26 5.68
N PRO A 243 -18.90 4.54 5.58
CA PRO A 243 -19.32 5.11 4.31
C PRO A 243 -18.21 5.06 3.26
N SER A 244 -18.54 5.31 1.99
CA SER A 244 -17.51 5.48 0.97
C SER A 244 -16.63 6.70 1.29
N LEU A 245 -15.35 6.65 0.90
CA LEU A 245 -14.45 7.79 1.07
C LEU A 245 -15.03 9.06 0.43
N MET A 246 -15.72 8.93 -0.71
CA MET A 246 -16.43 10.02 -1.35
C MET A 246 -17.46 10.68 -0.42
N GLU A 247 -18.30 9.90 0.22
CA GLU A 247 -19.28 10.41 1.17
C GLU A 247 -18.60 11.09 2.36
N MET A 248 -17.54 10.49 2.87
CA MET A 248 -16.79 11.02 4.00
C MET A 248 -16.06 12.34 3.70
N ILE A 249 -15.62 12.57 2.45
CA ILE A 249 -14.99 13.84 2.05
C ILE A 249 -15.99 14.86 1.46
N GLY A 250 -17.25 14.47 1.32
CA GLY A 250 -18.31 15.34 0.83
C GLY A 250 -18.23 15.65 -0.67
N VAL A 251 -17.82 14.67 -1.49
CA VAL A 251 -17.82 14.81 -2.96
C VAL A 251 -19.22 14.58 -3.50
N PRO A 252 -19.81 15.54 -4.23
CA PRO A 252 -21.08 15.33 -4.91
C PRO A 252 -20.87 14.44 -6.16
N ILE A 253 -21.67 13.38 -6.30
CA ILE A 253 -21.65 12.48 -7.48
C ILE A 253 -22.18 13.18 -8.73
N ASP A 254 -23.09 14.11 -8.57
CA ASP A 254 -23.69 14.91 -9.63
C ASP A 254 -22.71 15.93 -10.26
N ALA A 255 -21.56 16.17 -9.64
CA ALA A 255 -20.44 16.90 -10.25
C ALA A 255 -19.67 16.09 -11.30
N PHE A 256 -20.15 14.87 -11.61
CA PHE A 256 -19.55 14.00 -12.59
C PHE A 256 -19.78 14.53 -14.02
N GLU A 257 -18.70 14.99 -14.65
CA GLU A 257 -18.71 15.39 -16.06
C GLU A 257 -18.21 14.23 -16.92
N GLU A 258 -19.12 13.59 -17.66
CA GLU A 258 -18.83 12.52 -18.62
C GLU A 258 -17.74 12.93 -19.62
N GLU A 259 -17.71 14.19 -20.04
CA GLU A 259 -16.71 14.73 -20.97
C GLU A 259 -15.31 14.78 -20.33
N ALA A 260 -15.21 15.15 -19.06
CA ALA A 260 -13.94 15.13 -18.34
C ALA A 260 -13.36 13.70 -18.22
N ALA A 261 -14.22 12.72 -18.03
CA ALA A 261 -13.83 11.32 -18.02
C ALA A 261 -13.39 10.82 -19.41
N ARG A 262 -14.07 11.25 -20.47
CA ARG A 262 -13.68 10.94 -21.87
C ARG A 262 -12.37 11.60 -22.24
N GLU A 263 -12.14 12.84 -21.82
CA GLU A 263 -10.90 13.55 -22.06
C GLU A 263 -9.72 12.94 -21.29
N LEU A 264 -9.99 12.43 -20.11
CA LEU A 264 -9.03 11.65 -19.34
C LEU A 264 -8.60 10.39 -20.09
N VAL A 265 -9.56 9.63 -20.60
CA VAL A 265 -9.29 8.44 -21.43
C VAL A 265 -8.47 8.81 -22.67
N ARG A 266 -8.75 9.96 -23.30
CA ARG A 266 -8.01 10.45 -24.49
C ARG A 266 -6.61 10.98 -24.16
N SER A 267 -6.42 11.62 -23.01
CA SER A 267 -5.14 12.27 -22.66
C SER A 267 -4.02 11.32 -22.26
N VAL A 268 -4.37 10.05 -22.06
CA VAL A 268 -3.56 8.97 -21.50
C VAL A 268 -2.55 8.38 -22.46
N THR A 269 -2.55 8.79 -23.62
CA THR A 269 -2.05 8.07 -24.77
C THR A 269 -0.72 8.54 -25.36
N SER A 270 0.35 8.86 -24.72
CA SER A 270 1.47 9.26 -25.57
C SER A 270 2.92 8.89 -25.23
N GLU A 271 3.28 8.36 -24.11
CA GLU A 271 4.72 8.10 -23.94
C GLU A 271 5.06 6.81 -23.16
N PRO A 272 6.06 6.01 -23.62
CA PRO A 272 6.44 4.77 -22.95
C PRO A 272 7.14 5.04 -21.63
N SER A 273 6.65 4.43 -20.54
CA SER A 273 7.36 4.39 -19.27
C SER A 273 8.39 3.25 -19.26
N LEU A 274 9.53 3.49 -18.62
CA LEU A 274 10.56 2.46 -18.42
C LEU A 274 10.12 1.43 -17.38
N ARG A 275 10.39 0.14 -17.68
CA ARG A 275 10.11 -0.99 -16.79
C ARG A 275 11.39 -1.68 -16.34
N LEU A 276 11.44 -2.22 -15.11
CA LEU A 276 12.58 -3.01 -14.63
C LEU A 276 12.61 -4.44 -15.20
N ASP A 277 11.49 -4.93 -15.67
CA ASP A 277 11.38 -6.30 -16.14
C ASP A 277 11.53 -6.42 -17.66
N GLU A 278 12.19 -7.49 -18.09
CA GLU A 278 12.22 -7.95 -19.48
C GLU A 278 11.18 -9.05 -19.71
N GLY A 279 10.23 -9.19 -18.80
CA GLY A 279 9.34 -10.33 -18.70
C GLY A 279 8.61 -10.65 -20.01
N ARG A 280 8.57 -11.92 -20.40
CA ARG A 280 7.72 -12.43 -21.47
C ARG A 280 6.26 -12.43 -21.01
N PRO A 281 5.28 -12.27 -21.91
CA PRO A 281 3.88 -12.42 -21.55
C PRO A 281 3.64 -13.79 -20.92
N ILE A 282 3.05 -13.82 -19.74
CA ILE A 282 2.55 -15.05 -19.12
C ILE A 282 1.06 -15.12 -19.47
N ALA A 283 0.61 -16.26 -19.96
CA ALA A 283 -0.71 -16.41 -20.53
C ALA A 283 -1.85 -16.25 -19.51
N GLU A 284 -1.60 -16.59 -18.23
CA GLU A 284 -2.63 -16.52 -17.18
C GLU A 284 -2.10 -15.85 -15.92
N PRO A 285 -2.95 -15.07 -15.20
CA PRO A 285 -2.58 -14.48 -13.93
C PRO A 285 -2.42 -15.56 -12.86
N GLU A 286 -1.24 -15.72 -12.34
CA GLU A 286 -0.90 -16.68 -11.29
C GLU A 286 -0.13 -15.96 -10.19
N LEU A 287 -0.51 -16.19 -8.92
CA LEU A 287 0.25 -15.68 -7.78
C LEU A 287 1.65 -16.28 -7.75
N SER A 288 2.62 -15.47 -7.37
CA SER A 288 4.01 -15.82 -7.24
C SER A 288 4.42 -15.86 -5.77
N GLU A 289 5.48 -16.57 -5.47
CA GLU A 289 6.20 -16.31 -4.23
C GLU A 289 6.54 -14.83 -4.15
N THR A 290 6.33 -14.25 -2.98
CA THR A 290 6.68 -12.87 -2.69
C THR A 290 7.93 -12.85 -1.82
N LEU A 291 9.04 -12.43 -2.43
CA LEU A 291 10.32 -12.33 -1.74
C LEU A 291 10.47 -10.96 -1.11
N HIS A 292 11.18 -10.92 0.02
CA HIS A 292 11.44 -9.69 0.76
C HIS A 292 12.94 -9.46 0.91
N ALA A 293 13.34 -8.21 0.69
CA ALA A 293 14.68 -7.73 1.01
C ALA A 293 14.56 -6.41 1.77
N ARG A 294 15.40 -6.18 2.78
CA ARG A 294 15.29 -5.02 3.66
C ARG A 294 16.65 -4.48 4.02
N VAL A 295 16.75 -3.16 4.07
CA VAL A 295 17.86 -2.40 4.64
C VAL A 295 17.32 -1.53 5.76
N VAL A 296 17.99 -1.55 6.91
CA VAL A 296 17.66 -0.72 8.08
C VAL A 296 18.79 0.24 8.35
N PHE A 297 18.48 1.51 8.52
CA PHE A 297 19.42 2.53 8.98
C PHE A 297 19.41 2.59 10.51
N SER A 298 20.56 2.87 11.11
CA SER A 298 20.60 3.08 12.56
C SER A 298 19.77 4.32 12.95
N LYS A 299 19.48 4.45 14.24
CA LYS A 299 18.83 5.64 14.77
C LYS A 299 19.61 6.90 14.43
N GLU A 300 20.94 6.87 14.65
CA GLU A 300 21.84 7.99 14.38
C GLU A 300 21.82 8.37 12.88
N GLU A 301 21.92 7.39 11.99
CA GLU A 301 21.84 7.60 10.54
C GLU A 301 20.47 8.17 10.15
N THR A 302 19.40 7.66 10.75
CA THR A 302 18.01 8.11 10.49
C THR A 302 17.81 9.56 10.93
N ASP A 303 18.24 9.90 12.13
CA ASP A 303 18.15 11.26 12.67
C ASP A 303 18.96 12.24 11.84
N ALA A 304 20.17 11.87 11.44
CA ALA A 304 21.03 12.70 10.60
C ALA A 304 20.43 12.94 9.21
N LEU A 305 19.88 11.90 8.56
CA LEU A 305 19.15 12.03 7.28
C LEU A 305 17.93 12.92 7.41
N HIS A 306 17.18 12.79 8.50
CA HIS A 306 16.01 13.63 8.77
C HIS A 306 16.40 15.10 8.97
N GLN A 307 17.46 15.38 9.73
CA GLN A 307 17.97 16.73 9.94
C GLN A 307 18.49 17.35 8.64
N ALA A 308 19.26 16.60 7.85
CA ALA A 308 19.77 17.04 6.56
C ALA A 308 18.62 17.35 5.58
N ALA A 309 17.62 16.48 5.47
CA ALA A 309 16.45 16.74 4.65
C ALA A 309 15.69 17.99 5.10
N LYS A 310 15.46 18.13 6.41
CA LYS A 310 14.76 19.30 6.99
C LYS A 310 15.51 20.60 6.75
N ALA A 311 16.85 20.61 6.81
CA ALA A 311 17.66 21.78 6.51
C ALA A 311 17.47 22.31 5.08
N HIS A 312 17.12 21.42 4.13
CA HIS A 312 16.78 21.76 2.75
C HIS A 312 15.28 22.06 2.55
N GLY A 313 14.45 21.98 3.60
CA GLY A 313 12.99 22.12 3.49
C GLY A 313 12.27 20.87 2.98
N TRP A 314 12.92 19.71 2.97
CA TRP A 314 12.34 18.45 2.51
C TRP A 314 11.84 17.58 3.66
N SER A 315 10.97 16.64 3.34
CA SER A 315 10.72 15.48 4.19
C SER A 315 11.72 14.37 3.87
N LEU A 316 11.90 13.44 4.83
CA LEU A 316 12.69 12.23 4.57
C LEU A 316 12.14 11.43 3.37
N THR A 317 10.83 11.42 3.17
CA THR A 317 10.20 10.77 2.01
C THR A 317 10.70 11.35 0.68
N HIS A 318 10.84 12.67 0.55
CA HIS A 318 11.34 13.30 -0.68
C HIS A 318 12.77 12.89 -0.98
N LEU A 319 13.62 12.83 0.04
CA LEU A 319 15.01 12.44 -0.09
C LEU A 319 15.15 10.95 -0.48
N VAL A 320 14.39 10.08 0.18
CA VAL A 320 14.41 8.63 -0.09
C VAL A 320 13.81 8.33 -1.47
N ASP A 321 12.75 9.05 -1.86
CA ASP A 321 12.16 8.92 -3.19
C ASP A 321 13.14 9.33 -4.30
N ALA A 322 13.90 10.41 -4.10
CA ALA A 322 14.98 10.80 -5.01
C ALA A 322 16.08 9.72 -5.12
N ALA A 323 16.49 9.15 -3.99
CA ALA A 323 17.46 8.06 -3.97
C ALA A 323 16.94 6.80 -4.69
N ARG A 324 15.63 6.52 -4.58
CA ARG A 324 14.96 5.45 -5.32
C ARG A 324 15.06 5.67 -6.84
N HIS A 325 14.77 6.88 -7.33
CA HIS A 325 14.90 7.20 -8.75
C HIS A 325 16.33 7.00 -9.24
N MET A 326 17.33 7.41 -8.47
CA MET A 326 18.74 7.21 -8.83
C MET A 326 19.12 5.73 -8.87
N ALA A 327 18.71 4.95 -7.85
CA ALA A 327 18.96 3.52 -7.81
C ALA A 327 18.29 2.79 -8.97
N TYR A 328 17.08 3.20 -9.30
CA TYR A 328 16.33 2.67 -10.43
C TYR A 328 17.08 2.87 -11.75
N MET A 329 17.53 4.08 -12.03
CA MET A 329 18.30 4.39 -13.24
C MET A 329 19.61 3.60 -13.30
N GLN A 330 20.30 3.43 -12.18
CA GLN A 330 21.55 2.68 -12.13
C GLN A 330 21.36 1.18 -12.40
N VAL A 331 20.33 0.57 -11.81
CA VAL A 331 20.02 -0.84 -12.05
C VAL A 331 19.58 -1.08 -13.50
N ARG A 332 18.97 -0.08 -14.15
CA ARG A 332 18.47 -0.13 -15.52
C ARG A 332 19.53 0.12 -16.58
N ARG A 333 20.59 0.82 -16.25
CA ARG A 333 21.60 1.26 -17.21
C ARG A 333 22.12 0.15 -18.15
N PRO A 334 22.48 -1.06 -17.68
CA PRO A 334 22.95 -2.14 -18.56
C PRO A 334 21.92 -2.55 -19.63
N TYR A 335 20.64 -2.44 -19.31
CA TYR A 335 19.56 -2.79 -20.24
C TYR A 335 19.29 -1.72 -21.26
N LEU A 336 19.37 -0.45 -20.88
CA LEU A 336 19.26 0.67 -21.80
C LEU A 336 20.40 0.67 -22.83
N GLU A 337 21.60 0.32 -22.42
CA GLU A 337 22.76 0.16 -23.30
C GLU A 337 22.59 -1.04 -24.24
N ALA A 338 22.09 -2.17 -23.74
CA ALA A 338 21.83 -3.38 -24.54
C ALA A 338 20.75 -3.19 -25.61
N TRP A 339 19.81 -2.28 -25.39
CA TRP A 339 18.73 -1.98 -26.35
C TRP A 339 19.11 -0.95 -27.41
N HIS A 340 20.38 -0.57 -27.48
CA HIS A 340 20.88 0.44 -28.42
C HIS A 340 20.12 1.79 -28.38
N TRP A 341 19.57 2.13 -27.22
CA TRP A 341 18.94 3.42 -27.00
C TRP A 341 20.03 4.49 -26.77
N SER A 342 20.70 4.86 -27.82
CA SER A 342 21.60 6.01 -27.83
C SER A 342 21.17 6.95 -28.95
N PRO A 343 20.77 8.17 -28.66
CA PRO A 343 20.63 8.77 -27.33
C PRO A 343 19.35 8.32 -26.60
N ILE A 344 19.36 8.30 -25.25
CA ILE A 344 18.14 8.13 -24.44
C ILE A 344 17.14 9.19 -24.92
N PRO A 345 15.91 8.81 -25.30
CA PRO A 345 14.95 9.79 -25.78
C PRO A 345 14.77 10.90 -24.75
N GLU A 346 14.88 12.17 -25.17
CA GLU A 346 14.73 13.35 -24.31
C GLU A 346 13.39 13.40 -23.54
N LYS A 347 12.46 12.57 -23.94
CA LYS A 347 11.10 12.46 -23.38
C LYS A 347 10.88 11.24 -22.48
N LEU A 348 11.91 10.48 -22.16
CA LEU A 348 11.76 9.34 -21.28
C LEU A 348 11.63 9.80 -19.83
N HIS A 349 10.55 9.41 -19.19
CA HIS A 349 10.24 9.74 -17.80
C HIS A 349 10.09 8.49 -16.96
N THR A 350 10.40 8.60 -15.66
CA THR A 350 9.98 7.62 -14.68
C THR A 350 8.73 8.17 -13.99
N ASP A 351 7.61 7.53 -14.23
CA ASP A 351 6.34 7.87 -13.60
C ASP A 351 6.02 6.84 -12.51
N PHE A 352 5.72 7.32 -11.31
CA PHE A 352 5.37 6.45 -10.19
C PHE A 352 4.07 6.90 -9.54
N LEU A 353 3.19 5.93 -9.32
CA LEU A 353 2.01 6.14 -8.50
C LEU A 353 2.41 6.09 -7.02
N ILE A 354 2.15 7.17 -6.32
CA ILE A 354 2.47 7.32 -4.90
C ILE A 354 1.16 7.37 -4.12
N PRO A 355 0.90 6.41 -3.23
CA PRO A 355 -0.27 6.47 -2.37
C PRO A 355 -0.11 7.57 -1.32
N MET A 356 -1.18 8.31 -1.09
CA MET A 356 -1.29 9.35 -0.10
C MET A 356 -2.46 9.05 0.83
N ASP A 357 -2.27 9.22 2.12
CA ASP A 357 -3.35 9.11 3.09
C ASP A 357 -4.38 10.22 2.88
N ALA A 358 -5.60 9.85 2.57
CA ALA A 358 -6.70 10.78 2.29
C ALA A 358 -7.52 11.12 3.55
N ARG A 359 -7.21 10.54 4.71
CA ARG A 359 -7.96 10.76 5.96
C ARG A 359 -7.96 12.22 6.41
N TYR A 360 -6.95 13.01 6.01
CA TYR A 360 -6.91 14.45 6.30
C TYR A 360 -8.06 15.24 5.64
N ALA A 361 -8.64 14.74 4.56
CA ALA A 361 -9.73 15.38 3.83
C ALA A 361 -11.13 14.97 4.32
N ILE A 362 -11.22 14.00 5.21
CA ILE A 362 -12.48 13.52 5.78
C ILE A 362 -13.15 14.66 6.56
N LEU A 363 -14.45 14.86 6.34
CA LEU A 363 -15.27 15.85 7.04
C LEU A 363 -15.30 15.58 8.55
N GLU A 364 -15.37 16.65 9.35
CA GLU A 364 -15.36 16.57 10.79
C GLU A 364 -16.47 15.67 11.35
N THR A 365 -17.66 15.69 10.73
CA THR A 365 -18.79 14.82 11.07
C THR A 365 -18.48 13.33 11.02
N PHE A 366 -17.46 12.92 10.25
CA PHE A 366 -16.99 11.55 10.17
C PHE A 366 -15.68 11.31 10.94
N ARG A 367 -15.07 12.36 11.51
CA ARG A 367 -13.84 12.24 12.32
C ARG A 367 -14.13 11.84 13.76
N ASP A 368 -15.28 12.27 14.32
CA ASP A 368 -15.68 11.93 15.68
C ASP A 368 -16.07 10.45 15.78
N GLY A 369 -15.27 9.69 16.47
CA GLY A 369 -15.34 8.21 16.54
C GLY A 369 -14.48 7.52 15.51
N ALA A 370 -13.87 8.27 14.63
CA ALA A 370 -13.09 7.79 13.49
C ALA A 370 -11.59 7.95 13.67
N SER A 371 -11.09 8.18 14.86
CA SER A 371 -9.67 8.00 15.16
C SER A 371 -9.15 6.63 14.70
N GLY A 372 -10.03 5.82 14.10
CA GLY A 372 -9.76 4.53 13.60
C GLY A 372 -10.67 4.10 12.44
N HIS A 373 -10.80 4.86 11.35
CA HIS A 373 -11.34 4.28 10.14
C HIS A 373 -10.39 3.18 9.65
N VAL A 374 -10.71 1.97 10.07
CA VAL A 374 -10.10 0.74 9.55
C VAL A 374 -10.70 0.48 8.17
N CYS A 375 -10.26 1.27 7.18
CA CYS A 375 -10.71 1.17 5.80
C CYS A 375 -9.60 1.65 4.86
N ASN A 376 -9.71 1.33 3.58
CA ASN A 376 -8.85 1.94 2.57
C ASN A 376 -9.23 3.43 2.41
N ALA A 377 -8.34 4.30 2.83
CA ALA A 377 -8.49 5.75 2.68
C ALA A 377 -7.25 6.35 2.00
N THR A 378 -6.75 5.67 0.99
CA THR A 378 -5.64 6.15 0.18
C THR A 378 -6.13 6.82 -1.10
N GLU A 379 -5.39 7.82 -1.54
CA GLU A 379 -5.45 8.41 -2.87
C GLU A 379 -4.08 8.26 -3.53
N GLY A 380 -4.05 8.13 -4.85
CA GLY A 380 -2.80 8.09 -5.60
C GLY A 380 -2.53 9.40 -6.32
N PHE A 381 -1.28 9.81 -6.39
CA PHE A 381 -0.81 10.84 -7.31
C PHE A 381 0.48 10.38 -7.99
N THR A 382 0.79 11.00 -9.12
CA THR A 382 1.97 10.65 -9.89
C THR A 382 3.06 11.65 -9.68
N THR A 383 4.27 11.15 -9.52
CA THR A 383 5.50 11.95 -9.66
C THR A 383 6.19 11.58 -10.95
N THR A 384 6.64 12.59 -11.68
CA THR A 384 7.37 12.43 -12.95
C THR A 384 8.75 13.01 -12.79
N ILE A 385 9.78 12.20 -12.99
CA ILE A 385 11.16 12.66 -13.08
C ILE A 385 11.64 12.38 -14.49
N PRO A 386 12.11 13.40 -15.24
CA PRO A 386 12.75 13.17 -16.52
C PRO A 386 13.97 12.26 -16.30
N LEU A 387 14.16 11.30 -17.19
CA LEU A 387 15.34 10.46 -17.18
C LEU A 387 16.55 11.33 -17.48
N MET A 388 17.24 11.66 -16.42
CA MET A 388 18.54 12.30 -16.50
C MET A 388 19.61 11.24 -16.26
N ASP A 389 20.71 11.31 -16.98
CA ASP A 389 21.90 10.57 -16.56
C ASP A 389 22.19 11.03 -15.10
N PRO A 390 22.18 10.13 -14.10
CA PRO A 390 22.39 10.51 -12.69
C PRO A 390 23.74 11.18 -12.43
N TYR A 391 24.63 11.16 -13.44
CA TYR A 391 25.94 11.77 -13.40
C TYR A 391 26.00 13.11 -14.14
N TYR A 392 24.87 13.67 -14.57
CA TYR A 392 24.81 14.72 -15.58
C TYR A 392 24.63 16.13 -15.07
N ILE A 393 24.57 16.39 -13.76
CA ILE A 393 24.67 17.77 -13.30
C ILE A 393 26.15 18.13 -13.29
N PRO A 394 26.63 18.89 -14.30
CA PRO A 394 28.04 19.22 -14.40
C PRO A 394 28.46 20.02 -13.17
N ILE A 395 29.55 19.59 -12.57
CA ILE A 395 30.24 20.33 -11.54
C ILE A 395 31.46 20.96 -12.19
N GLU A 396 31.72 22.21 -11.87
CA GLU A 396 32.97 22.86 -12.25
C GLU A 396 34.11 22.05 -11.69
N ARG A 397 35.02 21.60 -12.57
CA ARG A 397 36.13 20.67 -12.23
C ARG A 397 37.05 21.24 -11.15
N GLU A 398 37.00 22.57 -10.96
CA GLU A 398 37.76 23.29 -9.94
C GLU A 398 37.26 23.03 -8.50
N LEU A 399 36.06 22.46 -8.34
CA LEU A 399 35.47 22.16 -7.04
C LEU A 399 35.83 20.77 -6.50
N ALA A 400 36.57 19.96 -7.25
CA ALA A 400 36.95 18.61 -6.84
C ALA A 400 38.46 18.40 -6.97
N SER A 401 39.05 17.76 -5.97
CA SER A 401 40.48 17.43 -5.95
C SER A 401 40.81 16.16 -6.75
N SER A 402 39.80 15.38 -7.12
CA SER A 402 39.95 14.11 -7.87
C SER A 402 38.72 13.81 -8.73
N GLU A 403 38.88 12.96 -9.73
CA GLU A 403 37.76 12.47 -10.57
C GLU A 403 36.71 11.71 -9.72
N LYS A 404 37.15 11.01 -8.68
CA LYS A 404 36.24 10.32 -7.74
C LYS A 404 35.39 11.32 -6.99
N GLU A 405 35.98 12.36 -6.43
CA GLU A 405 35.27 13.41 -5.69
C GLU A 405 34.32 14.17 -6.62
N LEU A 406 34.75 14.46 -7.85
CA LEU A 406 33.90 15.09 -8.87
C LEU A 406 32.64 14.25 -9.13
N HIS A 407 32.80 12.93 -9.25
CA HIS A 407 31.71 12.00 -9.45
C HIS A 407 30.75 11.97 -8.24
N GLU A 408 31.28 11.87 -7.02
CA GLU A 408 30.52 11.86 -5.78
C GLU A 408 29.71 13.16 -5.60
N LEU A 409 30.33 14.31 -5.84
CA LEU A 409 29.64 15.61 -5.79
C LEU A 409 28.54 15.72 -6.84
N SER A 410 28.76 15.20 -8.06
CA SER A 410 27.74 15.16 -9.11
C SER A 410 26.54 14.31 -8.68
N GLN A 411 26.76 13.15 -8.06
CA GLN A 411 25.68 12.31 -7.54
C GLN A 411 24.89 13.04 -6.45
N VAL A 412 25.57 13.69 -5.50
CA VAL A 412 24.92 14.43 -4.40
C VAL A 412 24.07 15.58 -4.94
N ARG A 413 24.58 16.36 -5.92
CA ARG A 413 23.80 17.43 -6.56
C ARG A 413 22.59 16.90 -7.33
N THR A 414 22.74 15.78 -8.02
CA THR A 414 21.64 15.14 -8.74
C THR A 414 20.55 14.68 -7.78
N LEU A 415 20.93 14.05 -6.66
CA LEU A 415 20.00 13.66 -5.62
C LEU A 415 19.26 14.87 -5.04
N ALA A 416 19.99 15.94 -4.71
CA ALA A 416 19.42 17.17 -4.17
C ALA A 416 18.43 17.83 -5.14
N TYR A 417 18.77 17.88 -6.42
CA TYR A 417 17.90 18.38 -7.48
C TYR A 417 16.60 17.56 -7.59
N MET A 418 16.71 16.22 -7.59
CA MET A 418 15.55 15.33 -7.63
C MET A 418 14.69 15.49 -6.38
N ALA A 419 15.28 15.55 -5.20
CA ALA A 419 14.56 15.73 -3.94
C ALA A 419 13.81 17.07 -3.92
N GLN A 420 14.41 18.14 -4.41
CA GLN A 420 13.75 19.44 -4.56
C GLN A 420 12.58 19.37 -5.54
N SER A 421 12.78 18.76 -6.70
CA SER A 421 11.72 18.59 -7.71
C SER A 421 10.53 17.79 -7.15
N LEU A 422 10.81 16.67 -6.48
CA LEU A 422 9.79 15.86 -5.82
C LEU A 422 9.08 16.64 -4.72
N CYS A 423 9.81 17.40 -3.89
CA CYS A 423 9.22 18.23 -2.85
C CYS A 423 8.20 19.23 -3.43
N LEU A 424 8.54 19.88 -4.54
CA LEU A 424 7.63 20.80 -5.24
C LEU A 424 6.39 20.07 -5.77
N GLN A 425 6.57 18.91 -6.39
CA GLN A 425 5.47 18.08 -6.90
C GLN A 425 4.55 17.61 -5.77
N TYR A 426 5.09 17.05 -4.69
CA TYR A 426 4.31 16.62 -3.52
C TYR A 426 3.52 17.78 -2.90
N ASN A 427 4.14 18.96 -2.79
CA ASN A 427 3.47 20.13 -2.21
C ASN A 427 2.36 20.67 -3.12
N ALA A 428 2.57 20.69 -4.43
CA ALA A 428 1.53 21.05 -5.41
C ALA A 428 0.37 20.06 -5.31
N GLN A 429 0.66 18.78 -5.26
CA GLN A 429 -0.32 17.71 -5.15
C GLN A 429 -1.15 17.81 -3.85
N LYS A 430 -0.50 18.09 -2.71
CA LYS A 430 -1.22 18.29 -1.42
C LYS A 430 -2.17 19.48 -1.46
N LYS A 431 -1.76 20.60 -2.06
CA LYS A 431 -2.62 21.80 -2.17
C LYS A 431 -3.86 21.55 -3.01
N GLN A 432 -3.77 20.72 -4.03
CA GLN A 432 -4.86 20.41 -4.96
C GLN A 432 -5.62 19.13 -4.58
N ALA A 433 -5.15 18.39 -3.56
CA ALA A 433 -5.63 17.05 -3.27
C ALA A 433 -7.15 16.99 -3.11
N LYS A 434 -7.77 17.91 -2.37
CA LYS A 434 -9.23 17.95 -2.19
C LYS A 434 -9.95 18.17 -3.52
N GLN A 435 -9.48 19.11 -4.33
CA GLN A 435 -10.07 19.42 -5.64
C GLN A 435 -9.89 18.25 -6.62
N ARG A 436 -8.73 17.59 -6.58
CA ARG A 436 -8.47 16.40 -7.39
C ARG A 436 -9.29 15.21 -6.95
N MET A 437 -9.43 14.99 -5.65
CA MET A 437 -10.33 13.96 -5.13
C MET A 437 -11.76 14.18 -5.64
N MET A 438 -12.20 15.43 -5.73
CA MET A 438 -13.51 15.77 -6.28
C MET A 438 -13.61 15.53 -7.79
N SER A 439 -12.55 15.73 -8.55
CA SER A 439 -12.55 15.58 -10.02
C SER A 439 -12.02 14.24 -10.52
N SER A 440 -11.06 13.64 -9.84
CA SER A 440 -10.40 12.40 -10.27
C SER A 440 -11.10 11.13 -9.81
N ILE A 441 -11.77 11.19 -8.66
CA ILE A 441 -12.49 10.05 -8.10
C ILE A 441 -13.56 9.53 -9.08
N PRO A 442 -14.46 10.36 -9.63
CA PRO A 442 -15.41 9.91 -10.63
C PRO A 442 -14.75 9.24 -11.83
N THR A 443 -13.62 9.75 -12.24
CA THR A 443 -12.88 9.26 -13.41
C THR A 443 -12.23 7.90 -13.17
N LEU A 444 -11.64 7.68 -11.99
CA LEU A 444 -11.09 6.37 -11.62
C LEU A 444 -12.21 5.31 -11.52
N VAL A 445 -13.37 5.70 -11.01
CA VAL A 445 -14.55 4.81 -10.98
C VAL A 445 -14.95 4.40 -12.40
N LEU A 446 -15.05 5.35 -13.30
CA LEU A 446 -15.43 5.06 -14.70
C LEU A 446 -14.38 4.20 -15.40
N ALA A 447 -13.09 4.57 -15.28
CA ALA A 447 -12.04 3.76 -15.85
C ALA A 447 -12.08 2.32 -15.28
N GLY A 448 -12.31 2.18 -13.97
CA GLY A 448 -12.47 0.89 -13.32
C GLY A 448 -13.71 0.11 -13.77
N VAL A 449 -14.82 0.78 -14.04
CA VAL A 449 -16.08 0.15 -14.46
C VAL A 449 -16.06 -0.22 -15.95
N PHE A 450 -15.47 0.62 -16.79
CA PHE A 450 -15.58 0.49 -18.25
C PHE A 450 -14.36 -0.12 -18.94
N LEU A 451 -13.33 -0.54 -18.19
CA LEU A 451 -12.19 -1.30 -18.73
C LEU A 451 -12.18 -2.78 -18.29
N PRO A 452 -13.32 -3.50 -18.29
CA PRO A 452 -13.36 -4.86 -17.76
C PRO A 452 -12.72 -5.90 -18.69
N THR A 453 -12.49 -5.57 -19.95
CA THR A 453 -12.05 -6.50 -20.99
C THR A 453 -10.55 -6.45 -21.28
N TYR A 454 -9.87 -5.47 -20.74
CA TYR A 454 -8.42 -5.37 -20.92
C TYR A 454 -7.69 -5.83 -19.66
N PRO A 455 -6.64 -6.65 -19.79
CA PRO A 455 -5.81 -6.99 -18.66
C PRO A 455 -5.29 -5.69 -18.04
N PHE A 456 -5.61 -5.50 -16.76
CA PHE A 456 -5.21 -4.31 -16.02
C PHE A 456 -3.68 -4.32 -15.90
N GLN A 457 -3.00 -3.66 -16.80
CA GLN A 457 -1.56 -3.48 -16.67
C GLN A 457 -1.31 -2.45 -15.57
N SER A 458 -0.38 -2.73 -14.68
CA SER A 458 0.03 -1.75 -13.70
C SER A 458 0.49 -0.47 -14.41
N LEU A 459 0.00 0.67 -13.95
CA LEU A 459 0.43 1.99 -14.43
C LEU A 459 1.93 2.17 -14.27
N SER A 460 2.47 1.54 -13.23
CA SER A 460 3.90 1.36 -13.01
C SER A 460 4.12 -0.08 -12.58
N PRO A 461 5.07 -0.81 -13.19
CA PRO A 461 5.44 -2.15 -12.73
C PRO A 461 6.09 -2.10 -11.35
N GLU A 462 6.25 -0.93 -10.79
CA GLU A 462 6.94 -0.66 -9.55
C GLU A 462 6.11 0.23 -8.64
N GLY A 463 5.94 -0.24 -7.41
CA GLY A 463 5.26 0.50 -6.36
C GLY A 463 6.25 1.26 -5.48
N PHE A 464 5.83 2.42 -5.00
CA PHE A 464 6.50 3.12 -3.91
C PHE A 464 5.47 3.52 -2.87
N SER A 465 5.69 3.15 -1.62
CA SER A 465 4.82 3.49 -0.51
C SER A 465 5.62 4.02 0.67
N SER A 466 5.27 5.20 1.16
CA SER A 466 5.84 5.78 2.38
C SER A 466 4.78 5.78 3.47
N VAL A 467 4.88 4.83 4.40
CA VAL A 467 3.93 4.68 5.52
C VAL A 467 4.10 5.80 6.55
N GLY A 468 5.32 6.34 6.66
CA GLY A 468 5.68 7.37 7.63
C GLY A 468 6.24 6.79 8.93
N VAL A 469 5.98 7.45 10.04
CA VAL A 469 6.48 7.04 11.38
C VAL A 469 5.45 6.12 12.02
N VAL A 470 5.75 4.83 12.08
CA VAL A 470 4.88 3.78 12.62
C VAL A 470 4.58 3.99 14.09
N ASP A 471 5.58 4.42 14.86
CA ASP A 471 5.47 4.67 16.31
C ASP A 471 4.44 5.76 16.69
N ARG A 472 3.94 6.52 15.71
CA ARG A 472 2.84 7.48 15.92
C ARG A 472 1.46 6.83 15.87
N LEU A 473 1.34 5.65 15.33
CA LEU A 473 0.09 4.92 15.12
C LEU A 473 0.05 3.62 15.91
N LEU A 474 1.21 3.08 16.27
CA LEU A 474 1.37 1.81 16.93
C LEU A 474 2.31 1.96 18.14
N THR A 475 1.77 1.80 19.33
CA THR A 475 2.54 1.77 20.57
C THR A 475 3.36 0.48 20.63
N THR A 476 4.65 0.61 20.77
CA THR A 476 5.56 -0.55 20.71
C THR A 476 5.59 -1.38 21.99
N ARG A 477 5.02 -0.87 23.09
CA ARG A 477 4.97 -1.54 24.39
C ARG A 477 3.57 -1.51 24.95
N ILE A 478 2.89 -2.64 24.99
CA ILE A 478 1.53 -2.79 25.48
C ILE A 478 1.54 -3.39 26.88
N PRO A 479 1.27 -2.61 27.93
CA PRO A 479 1.20 -3.12 29.29
C PRO A 479 0.06 -4.14 29.42
N LEU A 480 0.36 -5.29 30.03
CA LEU A 480 -0.62 -6.33 30.31
C LEU A 480 -0.92 -6.40 31.81
N PRO A 481 -2.18 -6.23 32.24
CA PRO A 481 -2.55 -6.41 33.63
C PRO A 481 -2.18 -7.80 34.15
N GLY A 482 -1.59 -7.85 35.34
CA GLY A 482 -1.15 -9.11 35.95
C GLY A 482 0.21 -9.63 35.49
N HIS A 483 0.85 -8.99 34.51
CA HIS A 483 2.18 -9.33 34.02
C HIS A 483 3.21 -8.24 34.39
N THR A 484 4.45 -8.65 34.67
CA THR A 484 5.54 -7.71 35.01
C THR A 484 6.21 -7.13 33.75
N GLN A 485 6.05 -7.81 32.62
CA GLN A 485 6.54 -7.38 31.32
C GLN A 485 5.39 -7.09 30.38
N PRO A 486 5.51 -6.09 29.48
CA PRO A 486 4.50 -5.81 28.46
C PRO A 486 4.60 -6.81 27.31
N ILE A 487 3.67 -6.74 26.37
CA ILE A 487 3.93 -7.19 24.99
C ILE A 487 4.77 -6.11 24.34
N ASP A 488 5.94 -6.48 23.84
CA ASP A 488 6.81 -5.60 23.06
C ASP A 488 6.66 -5.93 21.57
N ILE A 489 6.37 -4.93 20.73
CA ILE A 489 6.41 -5.08 19.27
C ILE A 489 7.85 -4.83 18.84
N ILE A 490 8.53 -5.90 18.41
CA ILE A 490 9.95 -5.87 18.10
C ILE A 490 10.24 -5.65 16.62
N ASP A 491 9.27 -5.92 15.74
CA ASP A 491 9.36 -5.63 14.31
C ASP A 491 7.98 -5.43 13.68
N TRP A 492 7.94 -4.64 12.62
CA TRP A 492 6.76 -4.47 11.78
C TRP A 492 7.16 -4.36 10.32
N THR A 493 6.41 -5.03 9.44
CA THR A 493 6.64 -5.01 7.99
C THR A 493 5.33 -4.96 7.22
N VAL A 494 5.39 -4.41 6.01
CA VAL A 494 4.28 -4.37 5.07
C VAL A 494 4.76 -4.75 3.68
N GLY A 495 3.89 -5.37 2.89
CA GLY A 495 4.14 -5.69 1.51
C GLY A 495 2.84 -6.05 0.78
N LEU A 496 2.94 -6.11 -0.54
CA LEU A 496 1.88 -6.54 -1.42
C LEU A 496 2.19 -7.94 -1.96
N LEU A 497 1.18 -8.73 -2.24
CA LEU A 497 1.37 -9.97 -2.97
C LEU A 497 1.82 -9.67 -4.42
N MET A 498 2.64 -10.55 -4.95
CA MET A 498 3.17 -10.43 -6.29
C MET A 498 2.55 -11.48 -7.22
N SER A 499 2.45 -11.15 -8.50
CA SER A 499 1.98 -12.05 -9.55
C SER A 499 3.08 -12.35 -10.55
N LYS A 500 3.01 -13.50 -11.19
CA LYS A 500 3.82 -13.82 -12.35
C LYS A 500 3.36 -13.06 -13.60
N HIS A 501 2.20 -12.43 -13.56
CA HIS A 501 1.62 -11.74 -14.71
C HIS A 501 2.41 -10.47 -15.04
N ARG A 502 2.73 -10.29 -16.32
CA ARG A 502 3.58 -9.20 -16.82
C ARG A 502 3.02 -7.80 -16.58
N GLY A 503 1.71 -7.66 -16.53
CA GLY A 503 1.01 -6.40 -16.28
C GLY A 503 0.85 -6.05 -14.80
N SER A 504 1.25 -6.95 -13.88
CA SER A 504 1.13 -6.73 -12.45
C SER A 504 2.40 -6.11 -11.87
N LEU A 505 2.28 -5.66 -10.63
CA LEU A 505 3.40 -5.19 -9.84
C LEU A 505 4.42 -6.32 -9.64
N GLN A 506 5.67 -6.08 -10.06
CA GLN A 506 6.77 -7.05 -9.95
C GLN A 506 7.74 -6.67 -8.83
N PHE A 507 7.70 -5.42 -8.40
CA PHE A 507 8.63 -4.83 -7.46
C PHE A 507 7.94 -3.67 -6.73
N SER A 508 7.98 -3.66 -5.41
CA SER A 508 7.45 -2.55 -4.61
C SER A 508 8.38 -2.20 -3.46
N LEU A 509 8.75 -0.92 -3.38
CA LEU A 509 9.50 -0.36 -2.27
C LEU A 509 8.52 0.24 -1.26
N HIS A 510 8.61 -0.23 -0.04
CA HIS A 510 7.91 0.32 1.12
C HIS A 510 8.92 0.94 2.06
N ILE A 511 8.65 2.16 2.54
CA ILE A 511 9.50 2.83 3.50
C ILE A 511 8.70 3.26 4.73
N TRP A 512 9.32 3.10 5.90
CA TRP A 512 8.76 3.57 7.17
C TRP A 512 9.86 3.79 8.20
N THR A 513 9.54 4.57 9.22
CA THR A 513 10.38 4.66 10.43
C THR A 513 9.70 3.87 11.54
N PHE A 514 10.44 2.98 12.19
CA PHE A 514 9.98 2.18 13.31
C PHE A 514 11.09 2.13 14.37
N GLN A 515 10.77 2.41 15.63
CA GLN A 515 11.73 2.53 16.72
C GLN A 515 12.90 3.45 16.34
N GLU A 516 12.56 4.60 15.76
CA GLU A 516 13.50 5.64 15.30
C GLU A 516 14.45 5.19 14.17
N GLN A 517 14.25 4.03 13.56
CA GLN A 517 15.05 3.46 12.48
C GLN A 517 14.30 3.52 11.15
N LEU A 518 14.93 4.11 10.13
CA LEU A 518 14.42 4.11 8.75
C LEU A 518 14.58 2.72 8.14
N ASN A 519 13.49 2.20 7.61
CA ASN A 519 13.40 0.92 6.95
C ASN A 519 13.13 1.14 5.46
N LEU A 520 13.94 0.52 4.60
CA LEU A 520 13.70 0.37 3.17
C LEU A 520 13.45 -1.10 2.91
N SER A 521 12.22 -1.45 2.55
CA SER A 521 11.82 -2.84 2.29
C SER A 521 11.30 -3.00 0.89
N VAL A 522 11.87 -3.93 0.16
CA VAL A 522 11.44 -4.31 -1.18
C VAL A 522 10.71 -5.64 -1.11
N VAL A 523 9.54 -5.69 -1.72
CA VAL A 523 8.86 -6.94 -2.07
C VAL A 523 8.96 -7.13 -3.57
N HIS A 524 9.28 -8.36 -4.00
CA HIS A 524 9.49 -8.64 -5.42
C HIS A 524 9.18 -10.09 -5.78
N THR A 525 8.96 -10.33 -7.07
CA THR A 525 8.82 -11.69 -7.60
C THR A 525 10.19 -12.37 -7.74
N PRO A 526 10.26 -13.71 -7.81
CA PRO A 526 11.49 -14.43 -8.10
C PRO A 526 12.14 -14.10 -9.47
N HIS A 527 11.39 -13.47 -10.38
CA HIS A 527 11.92 -13.03 -11.69
C HIS A 527 12.93 -11.89 -11.54
N ILE A 528 12.82 -11.10 -10.47
CA ILE A 528 13.83 -10.11 -10.11
C ILE A 528 14.83 -10.81 -9.19
N THR A 529 16.07 -10.95 -9.63
CA THR A 529 17.08 -11.71 -8.87
C THR A 529 17.43 -11.04 -7.54
N LYS A 530 17.86 -11.83 -6.57
CA LYS A 530 18.31 -11.31 -5.27
C LYS A 530 19.46 -10.32 -5.42
N GLU A 531 20.37 -10.55 -6.34
CA GLU A 531 21.51 -9.68 -6.64
C GLU A 531 21.04 -8.32 -7.15
N ARG A 532 20.02 -8.30 -8.02
CA ARG A 532 19.43 -7.07 -8.55
C ARG A 532 18.73 -6.26 -7.48
N THR A 533 17.98 -6.94 -6.61
CA THR A 533 17.32 -6.31 -5.46
C THR A 533 18.35 -5.78 -4.46
N ALA A 534 19.40 -6.54 -4.18
CA ALA A 534 20.49 -6.10 -3.33
C ALA A 534 21.20 -4.87 -3.92
N LEU A 535 21.55 -4.90 -5.23
CA LEU A 535 22.15 -3.76 -5.92
C LEU A 535 21.27 -2.50 -5.80
N PHE A 536 19.95 -2.64 -5.96
CA PHE A 536 19.02 -1.52 -5.83
C PHE A 536 19.05 -0.93 -4.42
N LEU A 537 18.90 -1.76 -3.38
CA LEU A 537 18.91 -1.30 -1.98
C LEU A 537 20.28 -0.75 -1.56
N ASP A 538 21.37 -1.37 -1.99
CA ASP A 538 22.75 -0.91 -1.70
C ASP A 538 23.03 0.43 -2.39
N THR A 539 22.54 0.61 -3.61
CA THR A 539 22.63 1.89 -4.31
C THR A 539 21.86 2.99 -3.57
N MET A 540 20.62 2.72 -3.14
CA MET A 540 19.87 3.67 -2.34
C MET A 540 20.60 4.03 -1.05
N ARG A 541 21.08 3.03 -0.32
CA ARG A 541 21.83 3.23 0.94
C ARG A 541 23.08 4.06 0.72
N SER A 542 23.87 3.70 -0.30
CA SER A 542 25.12 4.39 -0.61
C SER A 542 24.87 5.84 -1.02
N THR A 543 23.85 6.09 -1.83
CA THR A 543 23.46 7.44 -2.26
C THR A 543 23.04 8.32 -1.06
N LEU A 544 22.21 7.77 -0.16
CA LEU A 544 21.78 8.48 1.05
C LEU A 544 22.95 8.76 2.00
N LYS A 545 23.89 7.82 2.16
CA LYS A 545 25.11 8.02 2.97
C LYS A 545 26.04 9.06 2.35
N LEU A 546 26.22 9.03 1.05
CA LEU A 546 27.02 10.03 0.33
C LEU A 546 26.46 11.44 0.52
N PHE A 547 25.15 11.60 0.44
CA PHE A 547 24.47 12.85 0.71
C PHE A 547 24.71 13.34 2.14
N LEU A 548 24.60 12.42 3.11
CA LEU A 548 24.84 12.75 4.52
C LEU A 548 26.29 13.20 4.76
N MET A 549 27.26 12.47 4.23
CA MET A 549 28.69 12.85 4.33
C MET A 549 28.95 14.25 3.74
N ALA A 550 28.38 14.55 2.57
CA ALA A 550 28.53 15.85 1.95
C ALA A 550 27.86 16.97 2.78
N TYR A 551 26.70 16.70 3.37
CA TYR A 551 26.02 17.64 4.27
C TYR A 551 26.84 17.92 5.52
N GLU A 552 27.41 16.89 6.15
CA GLU A 552 28.26 17.02 7.36
C GLU A 552 29.54 17.79 7.07
N GLN A 553 30.20 17.52 5.93
CA GLN A 553 31.43 18.22 5.54
C GLN A 553 31.23 19.72 5.31
N HIS A 554 30.10 20.09 4.73
CA HIS A 554 29.85 21.49 4.39
C HIS A 554 29.14 22.27 5.50
N GLY A 555 28.49 21.59 6.46
CA GLY A 555 27.76 22.21 7.57
C GLY A 555 26.59 23.12 7.17
N LYS A 556 26.16 23.05 5.91
CA LYS A 556 25.08 23.86 5.32
C LYS A 556 24.38 23.08 4.21
N PRO A 557 23.14 23.50 3.83
CA PRO A 557 22.46 22.92 2.69
C PRO A 557 23.30 22.94 1.42
N ILE A 558 23.25 21.85 0.66
CA ILE A 558 23.93 21.71 -0.62
C ILE A 558 23.30 22.70 -1.60
N ASP A 559 24.15 23.44 -2.30
CA ASP A 559 23.70 24.37 -3.32
C ASP A 559 23.05 23.61 -4.48
N ILE A 560 21.75 23.89 -4.69
CA ILE A 560 20.95 23.25 -5.72
C ILE A 560 20.89 24.21 -6.89
N PRO A 561 21.37 23.80 -8.08
CA PRO A 561 21.22 24.63 -9.26
C PRO A 561 19.73 24.95 -9.47
N ALA A 562 19.43 26.18 -9.84
CA ALA A 562 18.08 26.56 -10.20
C ALA A 562 17.54 25.53 -11.21
N ALA A 563 16.37 24.98 -10.91
CA ALA A 563 15.75 24.01 -11.82
C ALA A 563 15.74 24.64 -13.23
N PRO A 564 16.15 23.92 -14.27
CA PRO A 564 15.97 24.42 -15.61
C PRO A 564 14.49 24.81 -15.75
N PRO A 565 14.18 25.97 -16.35
CA PRO A 565 12.81 26.45 -16.52
C PRO A 565 12.09 25.53 -17.53
N THR A 566 11.84 24.31 -17.15
CA THR A 566 10.89 23.47 -17.85
C THR A 566 9.52 23.91 -17.37
N PRO A 567 8.66 24.39 -18.26
CA PRO A 567 7.28 24.56 -17.90
C PRO A 567 6.78 23.15 -17.54
N PHE A 568 6.72 22.83 -16.26
CA PHE A 568 5.89 21.76 -15.78
C PHE A 568 4.45 22.11 -16.19
N LYS A 569 4.05 21.72 -17.38
CA LYS A 569 2.65 21.43 -17.60
C LYS A 569 2.39 20.27 -16.70
N GLU A 570 1.74 20.56 -15.59
CA GLU A 570 1.29 19.53 -14.64
C GLU A 570 0.72 18.37 -15.45
N PRO A 571 1.32 17.17 -15.43
CA PRO A 571 0.60 16.01 -15.92
C PRO A 571 -0.58 15.90 -14.97
N THR A 572 -1.74 16.25 -15.43
CA THR A 572 -2.96 16.01 -14.69
C THR A 572 -3.04 14.49 -14.46
N LEU A 573 -3.67 14.03 -13.39
CA LEU A 573 -4.06 12.61 -13.24
C LEU A 573 -4.68 12.12 -14.57
N PHE A 574 -5.32 13.00 -15.29
CA PHE A 574 -5.81 12.91 -16.64
C PHE A 574 -4.77 12.46 -17.67
N GLN A 575 -3.64 13.08 -17.75
CA GLN A 575 -2.57 12.67 -18.67
C GLN A 575 -2.00 11.30 -18.30
N TYR A 576 -2.02 10.95 -17.04
CA TYR A 576 -1.46 9.71 -16.54
C TYR A 576 -2.35 8.49 -16.82
N VAL A 577 -3.61 8.50 -16.40
CA VAL A 577 -4.60 7.47 -16.76
C VAL A 577 -4.69 7.38 -18.29
N GLY A 578 -4.53 8.50 -19.03
CA GLY A 578 -4.51 8.59 -20.46
C GLY A 578 -3.35 7.82 -21.10
N ARG A 579 -2.12 8.02 -20.67
CA ARG A 579 -0.92 7.28 -21.10
C ARG A 579 -1.08 5.77 -20.86
N TRP A 580 -1.62 5.41 -19.73
CA TRP A 580 -1.91 4.03 -19.38
C TRP A 580 -2.89 3.35 -20.34
N LEU A 581 -4.00 4.02 -20.70
CA LEU A 581 -4.95 3.50 -21.68
C LEU A 581 -4.33 3.33 -23.09
N GLN A 582 -3.36 4.17 -23.50
CA GLN A 582 -2.66 4.00 -24.79
C GLN A 582 -1.67 2.86 -24.80
N SER A 583 -0.94 2.68 -23.71
CA SER A 583 -0.12 1.48 -23.57
C SER A 583 -0.96 0.20 -23.72
N LEU A 584 -2.23 0.26 -23.31
CA LEU A 584 -3.20 -0.82 -23.50
C LEU A 584 -3.69 -0.98 -24.95
N LEU A 585 -3.78 0.11 -25.70
CA LEU A 585 -4.30 0.10 -27.08
C LEU A 585 -3.21 -0.11 -28.15
N SER A 586 -1.93 -0.03 -27.76
CA SER A 586 -0.79 -0.19 -28.69
C SER A 586 -0.22 -1.62 -28.73
N HIS A 587 -0.81 -2.54 -28.03
CA HIS A 587 -0.59 -3.98 -28.07
C HIS A 587 -1.89 -4.75 -28.31
#